data_f991902d7f2b07e134fb54b0ded75d92
#
_entry.id   f991902d7f2b07e134fb54b0ded75d92
#
_cell.length_a   1.000
_cell.length_b   1.000
_cell.length_c   1.000
_cell.angle_alpha   90.00
_cell.angle_beta   90.00
_cell.angle_gamma   90.00
#
_symmetry.space_group_name_H-M   'P 1'
#
loop_
_entity.id
_entity.type
_entity.pdbx_description
1 polymer ?
#
loop_
_entity_poly.entity_id
_entity_poly.type
_entity_poly.pdbx_seq_one_letter_code
_entity_poly.pdbx_strand_id
1 'polypeptide(L)'
;MSRPLVAIVGRPNVGKSMLFNKLCGRRLSIVEDTPGVTRDRLYAECEWCGRTFDIVDTGGIEPSTDNEILLFMREQAQLAIDAADGVVLGTEIGTGVTAAEQEVANMLLRSKKPVVLAVNKMDSTGAVDPGIYEFYSLGLGDPIAVSAVHGHGTGDLLDACLEHFPPADADDADADYTRVAVIGKPNVGKSSLVNLILGEKRVIVSNVAGTTRDSVDTRFENKYGKYIFVDTAGIRRKSRVDDRIEKFSVMRAKLAIERADVCLIMIDARDGVTEQDTKIAGLAHEAGKASIIVVNKWDLVDKETGTMEKMRKDVLRDLSFMSYAPVLFISALTGQRTERLFELINFVNDQSAMRITTGMLNNVLADAQARVQPPTDKGRRLKIYYMTKTGVKPPCFVVFCNSRELFHFSYQRYLENQIRAVFGLEGTPIRMVIRQKGEQE
;
A
#
# COMPACT_ATOMS: atom_id res chain seq x y z
N MET A 1 0.03 -14.64 2.06
CA MET A 1 -1.23 -14.39 2.79
C MET A 1 -1.50 -12.90 2.80
N SER A 2 -2.65 -12.42 2.31
CA SER A 2 -3.06 -11.04 2.57
C SER A 2 -3.54 -10.98 4.01
N ARG A 3 -2.90 -10.16 4.80
CA ARG A 3 -3.31 -9.93 6.18
C ARG A 3 -4.69 -9.27 6.19
N PRO A 4 -5.54 -9.61 7.18
CA PRO A 4 -6.78 -8.85 7.38
C PRO A 4 -6.49 -7.37 7.59
N LEU A 5 -7.32 -6.50 7.04
CA LEU A 5 -7.18 -5.05 7.14
C LEU A 5 -8.32 -4.46 7.99
N VAL A 6 -7.96 -3.69 9.02
CA VAL A 6 -8.89 -2.91 9.85
C VAL A 6 -8.76 -1.43 9.51
N ALA A 7 -9.87 -0.78 9.18
CA ALA A 7 -9.88 0.67 8.96
C ALA A 7 -10.46 1.40 10.17
N ILE A 8 -9.77 2.44 10.66
CA ILE A 8 -10.29 3.34 11.69
C ILE A 8 -10.97 4.52 11.02
N VAL A 9 -12.25 4.69 11.28
CA VAL A 9 -13.11 5.76 10.73
C VAL A 9 -13.65 6.60 11.89
N GLY A 10 -13.96 7.86 11.68
CA GLY A 10 -14.56 8.73 12.69
C GLY A 10 -14.31 10.20 12.43
N ARG A 11 -14.93 11.08 13.23
CA ARG A 11 -14.77 12.53 13.13
C ARG A 11 -13.31 12.98 13.30
N PRO A 12 -12.95 14.14 12.78
CA PRO A 12 -11.70 14.82 13.18
C PRO A 12 -11.64 14.96 14.71
N ASN A 13 -10.43 14.90 15.25
CA ASN A 13 -10.14 15.15 16.67
C ASN A 13 -10.70 14.13 17.69
N VAL A 14 -11.38 13.06 17.29
CA VAL A 14 -11.76 11.96 18.21
C VAL A 14 -10.57 11.11 18.66
N GLY A 15 -9.36 11.38 18.14
CA GLY A 15 -8.13 10.68 18.53
C GLY A 15 -7.78 9.45 17.71
N LYS A 16 -8.29 9.33 16.47
CA LYS A 16 -8.00 8.17 15.57
C LYS A 16 -6.52 7.88 15.41
N SER A 17 -5.73 8.89 15.07
CA SER A 17 -4.27 8.73 14.83
C SER A 17 -3.53 8.37 16.13
N MET A 18 -4.00 8.85 17.28
CA MET A 18 -3.44 8.47 18.57
C MET A 18 -3.80 7.02 18.90
N LEU A 19 -5.05 6.61 18.65
CA LEU A 19 -5.49 5.23 18.81
C LEU A 19 -4.71 4.30 17.87
N PHE A 20 -4.58 4.67 16.59
CA PHE A 20 -3.76 3.95 15.61
C PHE A 20 -2.33 3.73 16.11
N ASN A 21 -1.65 4.80 16.55
CA ASN A 21 -0.29 4.71 17.09
C ASN A 21 -0.22 3.82 18.32
N LYS A 22 -1.25 3.84 19.18
CA LYS A 22 -1.29 3.04 20.40
C LYS A 22 -1.52 1.55 20.11
N LEU A 23 -2.38 1.22 19.16
CA LEU A 23 -2.64 -0.16 18.74
C LEU A 23 -1.41 -0.80 18.05
N CYS A 24 -0.67 0.00 17.28
CA CYS A 24 0.55 -0.44 16.59
C CYS A 24 1.81 -0.36 17.47
N GLY A 25 1.74 0.25 18.63
CA GLY A 25 2.83 0.82 19.42
C GLY A 25 3.71 -0.12 20.22
N ARG A 26 3.77 -1.44 19.96
CA ARG A 26 4.74 -2.33 20.61
C ARG A 26 5.85 -2.89 19.71
N ARG A 27 5.80 -2.70 18.39
CA ARG A 27 6.82 -3.16 17.43
C ARG A 27 7.15 -2.18 16.30
N LEU A 28 6.97 -0.88 16.50
CA LEU A 28 7.45 0.14 15.54
C LEU A 28 9.00 0.29 15.50
N SER A 29 9.74 -0.62 16.13
CA SER A 29 11.18 -0.49 16.34
C SER A 29 12.07 -1.01 15.20
N ILE A 30 11.55 -1.43 14.05
CA ILE A 30 12.40 -1.98 12.96
C ILE A 30 12.20 -1.28 11.61
N VAL A 31 11.59 -0.10 11.55
CA VAL A 31 11.69 0.74 10.34
C VAL A 31 12.17 2.10 10.75
N GLU A 32 13.44 2.28 10.52
CA GLU A 32 14.35 3.39 10.77
C GLU A 32 13.77 4.80 10.66
N ASP A 33 14.18 5.66 11.60
CA ASP A 33 14.33 7.11 11.44
C ASP A 33 15.27 7.42 10.26
N THR A 34 14.75 7.41 9.04
CA THR A 34 15.43 8.03 7.92
C THR A 34 15.07 9.52 7.94
N PRO A 35 16.04 10.44 8.12
CA PRO A 35 15.77 11.86 8.02
C PRO A 35 15.25 12.21 6.63
N GLY A 36 14.03 12.73 6.53
CA GLY A 36 13.41 13.18 5.29
C GLY A 36 12.13 12.46 4.87
N VAL A 37 11.69 11.40 5.56
CA VAL A 37 10.40 10.76 5.33
C VAL A 37 9.35 11.38 6.25
N THR A 38 8.40 12.08 5.66
CA THR A 38 7.26 12.68 6.37
C THR A 38 6.45 11.61 7.12
N ARG A 39 6.08 11.90 8.37
CA ARG A 39 5.45 11.03 9.38
C ARG A 39 4.01 10.58 9.09
N ASP A 40 3.52 10.62 7.87
CA ASP A 40 2.15 10.22 7.54
C ASP A 40 2.05 8.71 7.27
N ARG A 41 2.28 7.90 8.29
CA ARG A 41 1.99 6.47 8.23
C ARG A 41 0.49 6.26 8.34
N LEU A 42 -0.15 6.00 7.21
CA LEU A 42 -1.56 5.61 7.15
C LEU A 42 -1.77 4.12 7.47
N TYR A 43 -0.71 3.30 7.43
CA TYR A 43 -0.73 1.85 7.62
C TYR A 43 0.28 1.40 8.64
N ALA A 44 -0.12 0.43 9.46
CA ALA A 44 0.82 -0.28 10.31
C ALA A 44 0.40 -1.74 10.53
N GLU A 45 1.40 -2.60 10.64
CA GLU A 45 1.23 -3.98 11.06
C GLU A 45 0.94 -4.02 12.56
N CYS A 46 -0.07 -4.79 12.94
CA CYS A 46 -0.42 -5.06 14.33
C CYS A 46 -0.39 -6.57 14.57
N GLU A 47 0.20 -6.98 15.70
CA GLU A 47 0.18 -8.37 16.17
C GLU A 47 -0.54 -8.42 17.50
N TRP A 48 -1.58 -9.27 17.59
CA TRP A 48 -2.34 -9.48 18.82
C TRP A 48 -2.74 -10.94 18.96
N CYS A 49 -2.51 -11.52 20.12
CA CYS A 49 -2.79 -12.93 20.41
C CYS A 49 -2.26 -13.91 19.36
N GLY A 50 -1.05 -13.65 18.83
CA GLY A 50 -0.40 -14.49 17.80
C GLY A 50 -0.98 -14.35 16.39
N ARG A 51 -1.89 -13.40 16.17
CA ARG A 51 -2.47 -13.07 14.85
C ARG A 51 -1.96 -11.74 14.36
N THR A 52 -1.54 -11.71 13.11
CA THR A 52 -1.02 -10.49 12.46
C THR A 52 -2.07 -9.94 11.50
N PHE A 53 -2.32 -8.64 11.57
CA PHE A 53 -3.24 -7.91 10.69
C PHE A 53 -2.75 -6.48 10.48
N ASP A 54 -3.29 -5.81 9.47
CA ASP A 54 -2.93 -4.43 9.16
C ASP A 54 -4.01 -3.47 9.66
N ILE A 55 -3.60 -2.32 10.19
CA ILE A 55 -4.52 -1.23 10.56
C ILE A 55 -4.25 -0.04 9.66
N VAL A 56 -5.32 0.66 9.23
CA VAL A 56 -5.24 1.91 8.48
C VAL A 56 -5.97 3.03 9.21
N ASP A 57 -5.28 4.18 9.36
CA ASP A 57 -5.91 5.43 9.80
C ASP A 57 -6.42 6.20 8.58
N THR A 58 -7.73 6.40 8.51
CA THR A 58 -8.35 7.18 7.42
C THR A 58 -8.37 8.69 7.70
N GLY A 59 -7.74 9.15 8.79
CA GLY A 59 -7.92 10.48 9.39
C GLY A 59 -7.08 11.64 8.86
N GLY A 60 -6.21 11.45 7.88
CA GLY A 60 -5.19 12.44 7.46
C GLY A 60 -5.68 13.77 6.84
N ILE A 61 -6.94 14.16 6.96
CA ILE A 61 -7.53 15.39 6.39
C ILE A 61 -8.36 16.09 7.45
N GLU A 62 -8.12 17.39 7.66
CA GLU A 62 -8.93 18.22 8.55
C GLU A 62 -9.92 19.07 7.74
N PRO A 63 -11.24 18.80 7.83
CA PRO A 63 -12.28 19.65 7.24
C PRO A 63 -12.48 20.91 8.08
N SER A 64 -12.90 21.99 7.44
CA SER A 64 -13.05 23.32 8.06
C SER A 64 -14.48 23.69 8.45
N THR A 65 -15.49 22.96 7.97
CA THR A 65 -16.92 23.23 8.22
C THR A 65 -17.70 21.96 8.56
N ASP A 66 -18.84 22.07 9.27
CA ASP A 66 -19.68 20.92 9.66
C ASP A 66 -20.19 20.11 8.47
N ASN A 67 -20.55 20.76 7.37
CA ASN A 67 -20.96 20.07 6.14
C ASN A 67 -19.79 19.31 5.50
N GLU A 68 -18.59 19.85 5.60
CA GLU A 68 -17.37 19.15 5.14
C GLU A 68 -17.02 17.98 6.04
N ILE A 69 -17.26 18.08 7.35
CA ILE A 69 -17.07 16.97 8.31
C ILE A 69 -17.94 15.76 7.92
N LEU A 70 -19.22 15.99 7.65
CA LEU A 70 -20.14 14.92 7.25
C LEU A 70 -19.73 14.27 5.94
N LEU A 71 -19.39 15.06 4.92
CA LEU A 71 -18.93 14.55 3.64
C LEU A 71 -17.64 13.75 3.80
N PHE A 72 -16.71 14.25 4.58
CA PHE A 72 -15.44 13.61 4.90
C PHE A 72 -15.64 12.25 5.60
N MET A 73 -16.49 12.20 6.60
CA MET A 73 -16.80 10.95 7.31
C MET A 73 -17.49 9.92 6.41
N ARG A 74 -18.39 10.35 5.52
CA ARG A 74 -19.03 9.47 4.53
C ARG A 74 -18.00 8.85 3.59
N GLU A 75 -17.04 9.64 3.12
CA GLU A 75 -16.00 9.14 2.22
C GLU A 75 -15.01 8.22 2.93
N GLN A 76 -14.67 8.51 4.19
CA GLN A 76 -13.89 7.58 5.02
C GLN A 76 -14.62 6.24 5.20
N ALA A 77 -15.91 6.29 5.56
CA ALA A 77 -16.72 5.08 5.72
C ALA A 77 -16.80 4.29 4.41
N GLN A 78 -16.97 4.96 3.28
CA GLN A 78 -17.01 4.30 1.98
C GLN A 78 -15.66 3.66 1.63
N LEU A 79 -14.54 4.33 1.92
CA LEU A 79 -13.20 3.77 1.76
C LEU A 79 -13.00 2.52 2.63
N ALA A 80 -13.39 2.60 3.89
CA ALA A 80 -13.28 1.49 4.82
C ALA A 80 -14.16 0.30 4.36
N ILE A 81 -15.40 0.57 3.92
CA ILE A 81 -16.30 -0.44 3.38
C ILE A 81 -15.70 -1.09 2.12
N ASP A 82 -15.08 -0.30 1.26
CA ASP A 82 -14.53 -0.81 -0.01
C ASP A 82 -13.23 -1.60 0.21
N ALA A 83 -12.39 -1.25 1.17
CA ALA A 83 -11.02 -1.75 1.26
C ALA A 83 -10.72 -2.65 2.47
N ALA A 84 -11.40 -2.45 3.61
CA ALA A 84 -11.08 -3.14 4.85
C ALA A 84 -11.92 -4.41 5.08
N ASP A 85 -11.38 -5.35 5.83
CA ASP A 85 -12.08 -6.57 6.28
C ASP A 85 -12.95 -6.29 7.51
N GLY A 86 -12.55 -5.31 8.33
CA GLY A 86 -13.31 -4.81 9.48
C GLY A 86 -13.14 -3.31 9.65
N VAL A 87 -14.08 -2.68 10.34
CA VAL A 87 -14.10 -1.23 10.56
C VAL A 87 -14.19 -0.93 12.06
N VAL A 88 -13.34 -0.04 12.53
CA VAL A 88 -13.48 0.57 13.86
C VAL A 88 -14.08 1.95 13.68
N LEU A 89 -15.31 2.17 14.18
CA LEU A 89 -15.87 3.51 14.28
C LEU A 89 -15.41 4.15 15.58
N GLY A 90 -14.50 5.12 15.48
CA GLY A 90 -14.02 5.91 16.61
C GLY A 90 -14.91 7.12 16.87
N THR A 91 -15.41 7.22 18.10
CA THR A 91 -16.18 8.33 18.64
C THR A 91 -15.51 8.87 19.90
N GLU A 92 -16.03 9.90 20.53
CA GLU A 92 -15.53 10.40 21.82
C GLU A 92 -16.65 10.65 22.82
N ILE A 93 -16.37 10.38 24.10
CA ILE A 93 -17.37 10.50 25.18
C ILE A 93 -17.85 11.95 25.38
N GLY A 94 -16.96 12.93 25.23
CA GLY A 94 -17.23 14.32 25.59
C GLY A 94 -18.25 15.05 24.71
N THR A 95 -18.47 14.60 23.48
CA THR A 95 -19.44 15.22 22.55
C THR A 95 -20.72 14.41 22.38
N GLY A 96 -20.77 13.18 22.94
CA GLY A 96 -21.90 12.27 22.72
C GLY A 96 -22.07 11.88 21.26
N VAL A 97 -23.24 11.36 20.90
CA VAL A 97 -23.58 10.92 19.53
C VAL A 97 -23.96 12.12 18.66
N THR A 98 -23.28 12.29 17.54
CA THR A 98 -23.57 13.35 16.56
C THR A 98 -24.36 12.83 15.36
N ALA A 99 -25.06 13.74 14.64
CA ALA A 99 -25.78 13.40 13.41
C ALA A 99 -24.86 12.79 12.34
N ALA A 100 -23.61 13.24 12.26
CA ALA A 100 -22.62 12.69 11.33
C ALA A 100 -22.23 11.25 11.67
N GLU A 101 -22.07 10.94 12.96
CA GLU A 101 -21.80 9.58 13.43
C GLU A 101 -22.98 8.64 13.19
N GLN A 102 -24.20 9.12 13.43
CA GLN A 102 -25.43 8.36 13.15
C GLN A 102 -25.56 8.01 11.67
N GLU A 103 -25.22 8.94 10.78
CA GLU A 103 -25.27 8.69 9.34
C GLU A 103 -24.22 7.68 8.89
N VAL A 104 -22.99 7.80 9.37
CA VAL A 104 -21.91 6.86 9.09
C VAL A 104 -22.24 5.48 9.66
N ALA A 105 -22.79 5.39 10.88
CA ALA A 105 -23.24 4.14 11.47
C ALA A 105 -24.30 3.45 10.57
N ASN A 106 -25.25 4.19 10.04
CA ASN A 106 -26.24 3.67 9.09
C ASN A 106 -25.59 3.15 7.78
N MET A 107 -24.55 3.81 7.26
CA MET A 107 -23.83 3.32 6.10
C MET A 107 -23.08 2.01 6.40
N LEU A 108 -22.41 1.93 7.55
CA LEU A 108 -21.68 0.76 8.01
C LEU A 108 -22.62 -0.44 8.23
N LEU A 109 -23.77 -0.23 8.87
CA LEU A 109 -24.79 -1.28 9.05
C LEU A 109 -25.28 -1.86 7.72
N ARG A 110 -25.54 -1.00 6.73
CA ARG A 110 -25.97 -1.44 5.38
C ARG A 110 -24.90 -2.22 4.64
N SER A 111 -23.64 -2.00 4.93
CA SER A 111 -22.51 -2.67 4.26
C SER A 111 -22.36 -4.14 4.66
N LYS A 112 -22.92 -4.54 5.79
CA LYS A 112 -22.79 -5.86 6.42
C LYS A 112 -21.33 -6.22 6.76
N LYS A 113 -20.42 -5.26 6.76
CA LYS A 113 -19.05 -5.46 7.24
C LYS A 113 -19.02 -5.53 8.77
N PRO A 114 -18.10 -6.30 9.35
CA PRO A 114 -17.85 -6.25 10.79
C PRO A 114 -17.49 -4.84 11.23
N VAL A 115 -18.16 -4.32 12.23
CA VAL A 115 -17.91 -3.00 12.78
C VAL A 115 -17.75 -3.10 14.30
N VAL A 116 -16.70 -2.48 14.81
CA VAL A 116 -16.45 -2.35 16.25
C VAL A 116 -16.57 -0.87 16.62
N LEU A 117 -17.36 -0.56 17.65
CA LEU A 117 -17.56 0.81 18.10
C LEU A 117 -16.61 1.13 19.25
N ALA A 118 -15.70 2.09 19.03
CA ALA A 118 -14.75 2.56 20.03
C ALA A 118 -15.12 3.96 20.52
N VAL A 119 -15.39 4.10 21.82
CA VAL A 119 -15.64 5.39 22.47
C VAL A 119 -14.36 5.84 23.17
N ASN A 120 -13.68 6.82 22.58
CA ASN A 120 -12.37 7.30 23.04
C ASN A 120 -12.49 8.43 24.08
N LYS A 121 -11.33 8.79 24.66
CA LYS A 121 -11.17 9.79 25.73
C LYS A 121 -11.81 9.37 27.06
N MET A 122 -11.91 8.04 27.27
CA MET A 122 -12.30 7.46 28.54
C MET A 122 -11.09 7.35 29.47
N ASP A 123 -10.61 8.50 29.94
CA ASP A 123 -9.32 8.60 30.66
C ASP A 123 -9.42 8.27 32.16
N SER A 124 -10.63 8.13 32.68
CA SER A 124 -10.85 7.76 34.10
C SER A 124 -10.58 6.26 34.32
N THR A 125 -9.80 5.96 35.36
CA THR A 125 -9.49 4.58 35.79
C THR A 125 -10.54 4.00 36.76
N GLY A 126 -11.65 4.69 36.96
CA GLY A 126 -12.74 4.31 37.86
C GLY A 126 -13.91 3.63 37.15
N ALA A 127 -15.13 3.88 37.66
CA ALA A 127 -16.35 3.38 37.04
C ALA A 127 -16.49 3.93 35.59
N VAL A 128 -17.02 3.09 34.70
CA VAL A 128 -17.28 3.47 33.30
C VAL A 128 -18.24 4.67 33.31
N ASP A 129 -17.93 5.73 32.56
CA ASP A 129 -18.80 6.90 32.44
C ASP A 129 -20.16 6.48 31.87
N PRO A 130 -21.25 6.76 32.56
CA PRO A 130 -22.61 6.40 32.09
C PRO A 130 -22.95 6.96 30.71
N GLY A 131 -22.30 8.03 30.25
CA GLY A 131 -22.46 8.58 28.92
C GLY A 131 -22.19 7.59 27.79
N ILE A 132 -21.41 6.50 28.03
CA ILE A 132 -21.16 5.45 27.04
C ILE A 132 -22.43 4.77 26.55
N TYR A 133 -23.49 4.70 27.40
CA TYR A 133 -24.74 4.07 27.01
C TYR A 133 -25.50 4.82 25.90
N GLU A 134 -25.23 6.11 25.67
CA GLU A 134 -25.80 6.86 24.56
C GLU A 134 -25.39 6.24 23.19
N PHE A 135 -24.18 5.68 23.10
CA PHE A 135 -23.63 5.14 21.86
C PHE A 135 -24.29 3.85 21.39
N TYR A 136 -25.08 3.17 22.23
CA TYR A 136 -25.94 2.07 21.77
C TYR A 136 -26.97 2.51 20.73
N SER A 137 -27.35 3.81 20.71
CA SER A 137 -28.25 4.38 19.71
C SER A 137 -27.72 4.27 18.27
N LEU A 138 -26.41 4.07 18.08
CA LEU A 138 -25.78 3.84 16.76
C LEU A 138 -26.10 2.45 16.19
N GLY A 139 -26.54 1.48 17.01
CA GLY A 139 -26.91 0.13 16.57
C GLY A 139 -25.76 -0.75 16.11
N LEU A 140 -24.52 -0.42 16.48
CA LEU A 140 -23.30 -1.11 16.05
C LEU A 140 -22.78 -2.17 17.05
N GLY A 141 -23.61 -2.57 18.02
CA GLY A 141 -23.22 -3.49 19.09
C GLY A 141 -22.73 -2.75 20.33
N ASP A 142 -21.98 -3.44 21.18
CA ASP A 142 -21.49 -2.92 22.45
C ASP A 142 -20.38 -1.88 22.24
N PRO A 143 -20.53 -0.64 22.76
CA PRO A 143 -19.49 0.36 22.68
C PRO A 143 -18.32 0.00 23.61
N ILE A 144 -17.10 -0.01 23.08
CA ILE A 144 -15.88 -0.31 23.82
C ILE A 144 -15.25 1.00 24.31
N ALA A 145 -15.12 1.13 25.62
CA ALA A 145 -14.47 2.27 26.26
C ALA A 145 -12.96 2.20 26.03
N VAL A 146 -12.37 3.23 25.41
CA VAL A 146 -10.93 3.29 25.16
C VAL A 146 -10.34 4.62 25.60
N SER A 147 -9.07 4.59 25.99
CA SER A 147 -8.24 5.79 26.14
C SER A 147 -6.99 5.62 25.27
N ALA A 148 -6.97 6.31 24.13
CA ALA A 148 -5.83 6.29 23.22
C ALA A 148 -4.57 6.88 23.89
N VAL A 149 -4.71 7.81 24.84
CA VAL A 149 -3.61 8.42 25.59
C VAL A 149 -3.00 7.39 26.54
N HIS A 150 -3.82 6.76 27.37
CA HIS A 150 -3.35 5.86 28.43
C HIS A 150 -3.26 4.39 27.98
N GLY A 151 -3.93 4.03 26.89
CA GLY A 151 -3.98 2.66 26.36
C GLY A 151 -4.97 1.74 27.08
N HIS A 152 -5.90 2.31 27.85
CA HIS A 152 -6.97 1.54 28.48
C HIS A 152 -7.97 1.06 27.42
N GLY A 153 -8.52 -0.15 27.57
CA GLY A 153 -9.50 -0.73 26.67
C GLY A 153 -8.99 -1.10 25.26
N THR A 154 -7.71 -0.85 24.97
CA THR A 154 -7.14 -1.18 23.64
C THR A 154 -7.02 -2.69 23.40
N GLY A 155 -6.86 -3.49 24.46
CA GLY A 155 -6.89 -4.96 24.39
C GLY A 155 -8.26 -5.47 24.00
N ASP A 156 -9.31 -5.01 24.69
CA ASP A 156 -10.71 -5.39 24.42
C ASP A 156 -11.12 -4.99 22.99
N LEU A 157 -10.64 -3.83 22.52
CA LEU A 157 -10.86 -3.38 21.14
C LEU A 157 -10.19 -4.31 20.13
N LEU A 158 -8.97 -4.76 20.39
CA LEU A 158 -8.25 -5.69 19.52
C LEU A 158 -8.89 -7.08 19.54
N ASP A 159 -9.33 -7.56 20.69
CA ASP A 159 -10.06 -8.83 20.81
C ASP A 159 -11.35 -8.80 19.98
N ALA A 160 -12.14 -7.74 20.10
CA ALA A 160 -13.35 -7.56 19.30
C ALA A 160 -13.08 -7.49 17.78
N CYS A 161 -11.97 -6.87 17.36
CA CYS A 161 -11.55 -6.90 15.96
C CYS A 161 -11.23 -8.32 15.49
N LEU A 162 -10.51 -9.12 16.32
CA LEU A 162 -10.08 -10.46 15.95
C LEU A 162 -11.22 -11.48 15.87
N GLU A 163 -12.32 -11.29 16.63
CA GLU A 163 -13.50 -12.17 16.58
C GLU A 163 -14.10 -12.27 15.17
N HIS A 164 -13.94 -11.22 14.39
CA HIS A 164 -14.52 -11.12 13.04
C HIS A 164 -13.59 -11.58 11.92
N PHE A 165 -12.34 -11.93 12.25
CA PHE A 165 -11.40 -12.42 11.23
C PHE A 165 -11.45 -13.94 11.10
N PRO A 166 -11.24 -14.48 9.87
CA PRO A 166 -11.13 -15.91 9.70
C PRO A 166 -9.97 -16.49 10.54
N PRO A 167 -10.04 -17.75 10.96
CA PRO A 167 -8.93 -18.41 11.66
C PRO A 167 -7.62 -18.28 10.89
N ALA A 168 -6.49 -18.26 11.60
CA ALA A 168 -5.15 -18.14 11.01
C ALA A 168 -4.82 -19.27 10.01
N ASP A 169 -5.47 -20.43 10.15
CA ASP A 169 -5.27 -21.64 9.36
C ASP A 169 -6.29 -21.76 8.19
N ALA A 170 -7.13 -20.74 7.94
CA ALA A 170 -8.01 -20.78 6.77
C ALA A 170 -7.15 -20.82 5.50
N ASP A 171 -7.29 -21.88 4.69
CA ASP A 171 -6.64 -22.03 3.40
C ASP A 171 -6.81 -20.74 2.59
N ASP A 172 -5.68 -20.11 2.24
CA ASP A 172 -5.71 -18.92 1.39
C ASP A 172 -6.04 -19.36 -0.05
N ALA A 173 -7.34 -19.43 -0.36
CA ALA A 173 -7.84 -19.79 -1.69
C ALA A 173 -7.24 -18.86 -2.79
N ASP A 174 -6.63 -17.75 -2.40
CA ASP A 174 -6.01 -16.76 -3.28
C ASP A 174 -4.47 -16.82 -3.29
N ALA A 175 -3.86 -17.81 -2.64
CA ALA A 175 -2.39 -17.92 -2.57
C ALA A 175 -1.72 -18.02 -3.95
N ASP A 176 -2.41 -18.61 -4.94
CA ASP A 176 -1.93 -18.78 -6.30
C ASP A 176 -2.20 -17.55 -7.20
N TYR A 177 -2.89 -16.54 -6.68
CA TYR A 177 -3.23 -15.35 -7.48
C TYR A 177 -2.21 -14.24 -7.29
N THR A 178 -1.79 -13.62 -8.41
CA THR A 178 -1.01 -12.38 -8.39
C THR A 178 -1.95 -11.18 -8.23
N ARG A 179 -1.77 -10.41 -7.16
CA ARG A 179 -2.57 -9.20 -6.91
C ARG A 179 -2.01 -8.02 -7.68
N VAL A 180 -2.86 -7.37 -8.48
CA VAL A 180 -2.47 -6.29 -9.39
C VAL A 180 -3.27 -5.03 -9.06
N ALA A 181 -2.57 -3.94 -8.74
CA ALA A 181 -3.17 -2.61 -8.61
C ALA A 181 -2.97 -1.79 -9.88
N VAL A 182 -4.05 -1.17 -10.40
CA VAL A 182 -4.00 -0.24 -11.53
C VAL A 182 -4.11 1.18 -11.00
N ILE A 183 -2.99 1.90 -10.99
CA ILE A 183 -2.87 3.25 -10.41
C ILE A 183 -2.51 4.28 -11.49
N GLY A 184 -2.77 5.55 -11.23
CA GLY A 184 -2.50 6.65 -12.15
C GLY A 184 -3.52 7.78 -11.97
N LYS A 185 -3.25 8.94 -12.59
CA LYS A 185 -4.12 10.12 -12.53
C LYS A 185 -5.53 9.85 -13.10
N PRO A 186 -6.53 10.69 -12.82
CA PRO A 186 -7.84 10.61 -13.46
C PRO A 186 -7.74 10.62 -15.00
N ASN A 187 -8.67 9.95 -15.68
CA ASN A 187 -8.82 9.92 -17.14
C ASN A 187 -7.63 9.33 -17.94
N VAL A 188 -6.63 8.73 -17.31
CA VAL A 188 -5.50 8.04 -17.97
C VAL A 188 -5.91 6.73 -18.65
N GLY A 189 -7.12 6.23 -18.37
CA GLY A 189 -7.68 5.02 -18.98
C GLY A 189 -7.66 3.76 -18.11
N LYS A 190 -7.55 3.90 -16.77
CA LYS A 190 -7.59 2.77 -15.81
C LYS A 190 -8.86 1.91 -15.99
N SER A 191 -10.03 2.57 -15.98
CA SER A 191 -11.32 1.89 -16.15
C SER A 191 -11.44 1.21 -17.53
N SER A 192 -10.88 1.84 -18.57
CA SER A 192 -10.87 1.25 -19.92
C SER A 192 -10.02 -0.01 -19.97
N LEU A 193 -8.83 0.01 -19.34
CA LEU A 193 -7.95 -1.16 -19.26
C LEU A 193 -8.61 -2.31 -18.49
N VAL A 194 -9.15 -2.02 -17.30
CA VAL A 194 -9.82 -3.03 -16.47
C VAL A 194 -11.04 -3.60 -17.20
N ASN A 195 -11.87 -2.77 -17.84
CA ASN A 195 -13.02 -3.24 -18.60
C ASN A 195 -12.63 -4.07 -19.82
N LEU A 196 -11.56 -3.71 -20.53
CA LEU A 196 -11.03 -4.50 -21.64
C LEU A 196 -10.61 -5.89 -21.17
N ILE A 197 -9.80 -5.95 -20.11
CA ILE A 197 -9.30 -7.20 -19.52
C ILE A 197 -10.47 -8.08 -19.07
N LEU A 198 -11.46 -7.53 -18.38
CA LEU A 198 -12.60 -8.26 -17.84
C LEU A 198 -13.67 -8.57 -18.90
N GLY A 199 -13.68 -7.86 -20.02
CA GLY A 199 -14.62 -8.06 -21.14
C GLY A 199 -14.20 -9.13 -22.14
N GLU A 200 -13.00 -9.68 -22.07
CA GLU A 200 -12.54 -10.78 -22.93
C GLU A 200 -13.34 -12.06 -22.64
N LYS A 201 -13.98 -12.63 -23.67
CA LYS A 201 -14.93 -13.78 -23.61
C LYS A 201 -14.37 -15.11 -23.09
N ARG A 202 -13.14 -15.16 -22.59
CA ARG A 202 -12.45 -16.36 -22.08
C ARG A 202 -12.18 -16.33 -20.57
N VAL A 203 -12.91 -15.52 -19.84
CA VAL A 203 -12.66 -15.23 -18.42
C VAL A 203 -13.62 -16.01 -17.55
N ILE A 204 -13.09 -16.81 -16.64
CA ILE A 204 -13.85 -17.34 -15.51
C ILE A 204 -13.86 -16.24 -14.44
N VAL A 205 -14.84 -15.34 -14.48
CA VAL A 205 -15.15 -14.48 -13.36
C VAL A 205 -15.94 -15.31 -12.37
N SER A 206 -15.29 -15.92 -11.40
CA SER A 206 -16.00 -16.64 -10.35
C SER A 206 -16.52 -15.62 -9.32
N ASN A 207 -17.79 -15.23 -9.48
CA ASN A 207 -18.56 -14.67 -8.39
C ASN A 207 -18.94 -15.81 -7.44
N VAL A 208 -18.03 -16.24 -6.58
CA VAL A 208 -18.38 -17.16 -5.50
C VAL A 208 -19.15 -16.36 -4.46
N ALA A 209 -20.47 -16.52 -4.47
CA ALA A 209 -21.35 -16.00 -3.43
C ALA A 209 -20.98 -16.67 -2.10
N GLY A 210 -20.41 -15.94 -1.16
CA GLY A 210 -20.15 -16.46 0.19
C GLY A 210 -18.99 -15.82 0.96
N THR A 211 -18.08 -15.09 0.32
CA THR A 211 -17.02 -14.39 1.00
C THR A 211 -17.24 -12.88 0.86
N THR A 212 -17.44 -12.20 1.97
CA THR A 212 -17.68 -10.75 2.09
C THR A 212 -16.51 -9.87 1.58
N ARG A 213 -15.43 -10.48 1.08
CA ARG A 213 -14.24 -9.82 0.50
C ARG A 213 -14.41 -9.39 -0.97
N ASP A 214 -15.43 -9.89 -1.70
CA ASP A 214 -15.44 -9.95 -3.16
C ASP A 214 -16.13 -8.80 -3.91
N SER A 215 -16.64 -7.76 -3.23
CA SER A 215 -17.35 -6.69 -3.95
C SER A 215 -16.45 -5.63 -4.62
N VAL A 216 -15.18 -5.59 -4.27
CA VAL A 216 -14.22 -4.54 -4.65
C VAL A 216 -13.11 -5.05 -5.55
N ASP A 217 -12.66 -6.28 -5.34
CA ASP A 217 -11.60 -6.94 -6.09
C ASP A 217 -12.20 -7.87 -7.15
N THR A 218 -11.54 -8.02 -8.29
CA THR A 218 -12.02 -8.90 -9.35
C THR A 218 -10.99 -9.97 -9.65
N ARG A 219 -11.37 -11.24 -9.47
CA ARG A 219 -10.58 -12.40 -9.90
C ARG A 219 -10.65 -12.56 -11.41
N PHE A 220 -9.53 -12.85 -12.00
CA PHE A 220 -9.34 -13.00 -13.42
C PHE A 220 -8.36 -14.14 -13.71
N GLU A 221 -8.74 -15.06 -14.58
CA GLU A 221 -7.87 -16.16 -15.03
C GLU A 221 -7.77 -16.16 -16.55
N ASN A 222 -6.56 -16.34 -17.05
CA ASN A 222 -6.32 -16.50 -18.49
C ASN A 222 -5.20 -17.52 -18.73
N LYS A 223 -4.78 -17.67 -20.01
CA LYS A 223 -3.69 -18.58 -20.40
C LYS A 223 -2.32 -18.26 -19.75
N TYR A 224 -2.14 -17.06 -19.19
CA TYR A 224 -0.90 -16.61 -18.57
C TYR A 224 -0.87 -16.83 -17.06
N GLY A 225 -2.03 -16.96 -16.41
CA GLY A 225 -2.10 -17.19 -14.97
C GLY A 225 -3.38 -16.70 -14.32
N LYS A 226 -3.31 -16.60 -12.98
CA LYS A 226 -4.40 -16.19 -12.10
C LYS A 226 -4.08 -14.83 -11.48
N TYR A 227 -5.02 -13.90 -11.55
CA TYR A 227 -4.83 -12.52 -11.10
C TYR A 227 -6.01 -12.04 -10.27
N ILE A 228 -5.74 -11.13 -9.34
CA ILE A 228 -6.75 -10.36 -8.62
C ILE A 228 -6.49 -8.89 -8.89
N PHE A 229 -7.40 -8.23 -9.61
CA PHE A 229 -7.34 -6.79 -9.77
C PHE A 229 -7.94 -6.10 -8.54
N VAL A 230 -7.09 -5.37 -7.80
CA VAL A 230 -7.44 -4.71 -6.54
C VAL A 230 -8.21 -3.43 -6.80
N ASP A 231 -9.24 -3.12 -6.00
CA ASP A 231 -10.04 -1.89 -6.03
C ASP A 231 -10.72 -1.59 -7.39
N THR A 232 -11.21 -2.61 -8.07
CA THR A 232 -11.89 -2.42 -9.36
C THR A 232 -13.22 -1.67 -9.25
N ALA A 233 -13.93 -1.75 -8.12
CA ALA A 233 -15.17 -1.00 -7.87
C ALA A 233 -14.92 0.51 -7.76
N GLY A 234 -13.83 0.92 -7.11
CA GLY A 234 -13.39 2.32 -7.07
C GLY A 234 -13.05 2.86 -8.46
N ILE A 235 -12.44 2.03 -9.30
CA ILE A 235 -12.12 2.37 -10.69
C ILE A 235 -13.39 2.53 -11.54
N ARG A 236 -14.44 1.72 -11.33
CA ARG A 236 -15.70 1.73 -12.11
C ARG A 236 -16.64 2.88 -11.73
N ARG A 237 -16.72 3.26 -10.43
CA ARG A 237 -17.65 4.29 -9.93
C ARG A 237 -17.26 5.73 -10.31
N LYS A 238 -16.02 6.00 -10.69
CA LYS A 238 -15.45 7.35 -10.92
C LYS A 238 -15.84 8.05 -12.21
N SER A 239 -16.85 7.65 -12.97
CA SER A 239 -17.27 8.37 -14.16
C SER A 239 -18.03 9.70 -13.89
N ARG A 240 -18.26 10.11 -12.63
CA ARG A 240 -19.19 11.20 -12.29
C ARG A 240 -18.80 12.13 -11.13
N VAL A 241 -17.54 12.33 -10.74
CA VAL A 241 -17.28 13.15 -9.53
C VAL A 241 -16.14 14.17 -9.67
N ASP A 242 -16.40 15.35 -9.09
CA ASP A 242 -15.69 16.64 -9.07
C ASP A 242 -14.25 16.65 -8.47
N ASP A 243 -13.50 17.73 -8.80
CA ASP A 243 -12.09 18.02 -8.46
C ASP A 243 -11.71 18.06 -6.95
N ARG A 244 -12.69 18.07 -6.05
CA ARG A 244 -12.45 18.06 -4.58
C ARG A 244 -11.98 16.71 -4.02
N ILE A 245 -11.93 15.66 -4.84
CA ILE A 245 -11.70 14.26 -4.45
C ILE A 245 -10.23 13.82 -4.64
N GLU A 246 -9.33 14.73 -4.96
CA GLU A 246 -7.94 14.38 -5.26
C GLU A 246 -7.25 13.66 -4.09
N LYS A 247 -7.45 14.14 -2.85
CA LYS A 247 -6.86 13.54 -1.63
C LYS A 247 -7.35 12.11 -1.37
N PHE A 248 -8.65 11.84 -1.53
CA PHE A 248 -9.19 10.48 -1.41
C PHE A 248 -8.74 9.56 -2.55
N SER A 249 -8.47 10.14 -3.73
CA SER A 249 -7.88 9.39 -4.84
C SER A 249 -6.48 8.87 -4.52
N VAL A 250 -5.67 9.68 -3.84
CA VAL A 250 -4.33 9.30 -3.37
C VAL A 250 -4.42 8.23 -2.28
N MET A 251 -5.35 8.38 -1.33
CA MET A 251 -5.57 7.40 -0.26
C MET A 251 -6.01 6.03 -0.82
N ARG A 252 -6.95 6.01 -1.78
CA ARG A 252 -7.34 4.77 -2.48
C ARG A 252 -6.17 4.15 -3.22
N ALA A 253 -5.36 4.95 -3.89
CA ALA A 253 -4.16 4.46 -4.55
C ALA A 253 -3.20 3.82 -3.55
N LYS A 254 -2.97 4.43 -2.37
CA LYS A 254 -2.17 3.84 -1.30
C LYS A 254 -2.75 2.50 -0.82
N LEU A 255 -4.07 2.42 -0.57
CA LEU A 255 -4.75 1.18 -0.18
C LEU A 255 -4.58 0.06 -1.21
N ALA A 256 -4.77 0.38 -2.49
CA ALA A 256 -4.60 -0.57 -3.57
C ALA A 256 -3.14 -1.03 -3.70
N ILE A 257 -2.18 -0.10 -3.57
CA ILE A 257 -0.75 -0.37 -3.60
C ILE A 257 -0.38 -1.36 -2.49
N GLU A 258 -0.78 -1.13 -1.24
CA GLU A 258 -0.42 -1.99 -0.10
C GLU A 258 -0.90 -3.44 -0.29
N ARG A 259 -2.07 -3.63 -0.88
CA ARG A 259 -2.66 -4.95 -1.12
C ARG A 259 -2.13 -5.65 -2.37
N ALA A 260 -1.40 -4.95 -3.24
CA ALA A 260 -0.90 -5.48 -4.50
C ALA A 260 0.47 -6.17 -4.36
N ASP A 261 0.73 -7.14 -5.24
CA ASP A 261 2.05 -7.68 -5.53
C ASP A 261 2.73 -6.84 -6.63
N VAL A 262 1.95 -6.43 -7.64
CA VAL A 262 2.43 -5.66 -8.80
C VAL A 262 1.55 -4.43 -9.03
N CYS A 263 2.18 -3.28 -9.21
CA CYS A 263 1.52 -2.01 -9.52
C CYS A 263 1.69 -1.67 -11.01
N LEU A 264 0.57 -1.43 -11.70
CA LEU A 264 0.55 -0.89 -13.06
C LEU A 264 0.38 0.62 -12.97
N ILE A 265 1.45 1.37 -13.22
CA ILE A 265 1.46 2.83 -13.17
C ILE A 265 1.09 3.37 -14.53
N MET A 266 -0.15 3.83 -14.68
CA MET A 266 -0.67 4.27 -15.97
C MET A 266 -0.37 5.75 -16.23
N ILE A 267 0.19 6.04 -17.42
CA ILE A 267 0.53 7.37 -17.91
C ILE A 267 -0.19 7.61 -19.26
N ASP A 268 -0.70 8.80 -19.50
CA ASP A 268 -1.26 9.19 -20.81
C ASP A 268 -0.13 9.53 -21.79
N ALA A 269 -0.07 8.85 -22.92
CA ALA A 269 0.97 9.08 -23.93
C ALA A 269 0.99 10.49 -24.51
N ARG A 270 -0.16 11.21 -24.50
CA ARG A 270 -0.25 12.57 -25.02
C ARG A 270 0.32 13.61 -24.06
N ASP A 271 0.08 13.40 -22.75
CA ASP A 271 0.48 14.37 -21.73
C ASP A 271 1.93 14.14 -21.27
N GLY A 272 2.46 12.93 -21.48
CA GLY A 272 3.71 12.50 -20.87
C GLY A 272 3.60 12.33 -19.35
N VAL A 273 4.73 12.37 -18.66
CA VAL A 273 4.79 12.28 -17.19
C VAL A 273 4.46 13.64 -16.58
N THR A 274 3.46 13.67 -15.71
CA THR A 274 3.05 14.87 -14.96
C THR A 274 3.50 14.78 -13.50
N GLU A 275 3.45 15.88 -12.77
CA GLU A 275 3.76 15.92 -11.33
C GLU A 275 2.88 14.94 -10.53
N GLN A 276 1.59 14.81 -10.90
CA GLN A 276 0.67 13.86 -10.26
C GLN A 276 1.08 12.40 -10.54
N ASP A 277 1.53 12.09 -11.76
CA ASP A 277 2.03 10.76 -12.10
C ASP A 277 3.30 10.43 -11.30
N THR A 278 4.20 11.40 -11.12
CA THR A 278 5.42 11.24 -10.30
C THR A 278 5.08 10.98 -8.83
N LYS A 279 4.10 11.70 -8.26
CA LYS A 279 3.63 11.46 -6.87
C LYS A 279 3.05 10.06 -6.71
N ILE A 280 2.20 9.60 -7.64
CA ILE A 280 1.59 8.27 -7.59
C ILE A 280 2.65 7.17 -7.76
N ALA A 281 3.59 7.35 -8.69
CA ALA A 281 4.70 6.43 -8.89
C ALA A 281 5.60 6.35 -7.64
N GLY A 282 5.84 7.50 -6.99
CA GLY A 282 6.57 7.58 -5.71
C GLY A 282 5.95 6.71 -4.62
N LEU A 283 4.61 6.73 -4.49
CA LEU A 283 3.91 5.88 -3.50
C LEU A 283 4.18 4.38 -3.71
N ALA A 284 4.16 3.90 -4.95
CA ALA A 284 4.44 2.49 -5.26
C ALA A 284 5.92 2.13 -4.98
N HIS A 285 6.84 3.06 -5.28
CA HIS A 285 8.27 2.91 -5.00
C HIS A 285 8.55 2.85 -3.50
N GLU A 286 8.01 3.78 -2.71
CA GLU A 286 8.16 3.84 -1.26
C GLU A 286 7.56 2.63 -0.55
N ALA A 287 6.40 2.14 -1.03
CA ALA A 287 5.80 0.89 -0.56
C ALA A 287 6.62 -0.36 -0.92
N GLY A 288 7.64 -0.22 -1.77
CA GLY A 288 8.50 -1.35 -2.17
C GLY A 288 7.83 -2.32 -3.13
N LYS A 289 6.79 -1.89 -3.85
CA LYS A 289 6.02 -2.78 -4.74
C LYS A 289 6.68 -2.96 -6.09
N ALA A 290 6.59 -4.17 -6.63
CA ALA A 290 6.96 -4.43 -8.00
C ALA A 290 6.08 -3.58 -8.93
N SER A 291 6.67 -2.96 -9.96
CA SER A 291 6.00 -1.92 -10.74
C SER A 291 6.31 -2.00 -12.23
N ILE A 292 5.27 -1.71 -13.03
CA ILE A 292 5.34 -1.60 -14.49
C ILE A 292 4.80 -0.22 -14.86
N ILE A 293 5.53 0.54 -15.65
CA ILE A 293 5.06 1.81 -16.21
C ILE A 293 4.30 1.50 -17.49
N VAL A 294 3.01 1.84 -17.53
CA VAL A 294 2.11 1.56 -18.64
C VAL A 294 1.73 2.87 -19.33
N VAL A 295 2.32 3.14 -20.48
CA VAL A 295 2.01 4.31 -21.32
C VAL A 295 0.81 3.96 -22.19
N ASN A 296 -0.35 4.48 -21.82
CA ASN A 296 -1.64 4.22 -22.45
C ASN A 296 -2.01 5.30 -23.49
N LYS A 297 -3.04 5.03 -24.28
CA LYS A 297 -3.53 5.85 -25.40
C LYS A 297 -2.49 5.98 -26.50
N TRP A 298 -1.69 4.94 -26.70
CA TRP A 298 -0.65 4.88 -27.75
C TRP A 298 -1.25 4.98 -29.17
N ASP A 299 -2.52 4.71 -29.33
CA ASP A 299 -3.28 4.90 -30.59
C ASP A 299 -3.41 6.36 -31.01
N LEU A 300 -3.35 7.30 -30.05
CA LEU A 300 -3.53 8.74 -30.29
C LEU A 300 -2.20 9.50 -30.53
N VAL A 301 -1.07 8.81 -30.52
CA VAL A 301 0.24 9.41 -30.73
C VAL A 301 0.63 9.30 -32.20
N ASP A 302 1.09 10.40 -32.80
CA ASP A 302 1.68 10.40 -34.14
C ASP A 302 3.00 9.64 -34.11
N LYS A 303 3.11 8.63 -34.99
CA LYS A 303 4.21 7.65 -34.94
C LYS A 303 5.20 7.92 -36.06
N GLU A 304 6.35 8.43 -35.67
CA GLU A 304 7.55 8.52 -36.51
C GLU A 304 8.57 7.46 -36.10
N THR A 305 9.59 7.27 -36.93
CA THR A 305 10.71 6.36 -36.58
C THR A 305 11.39 6.84 -35.30
N GLY A 306 11.42 5.97 -34.28
CA GLY A 306 12.07 6.28 -32.99
C GLY A 306 11.18 6.96 -31.95
N THR A 307 9.91 7.33 -32.26
CA THR A 307 8.98 7.99 -31.31
C THR A 307 8.86 7.20 -30.01
N MET A 308 8.72 5.87 -30.07
CA MET A 308 8.58 5.02 -28.90
C MET A 308 9.84 5.03 -28.00
N GLU A 309 11.02 4.97 -28.60
CA GLU A 309 12.28 4.97 -27.85
C GLU A 309 12.57 6.36 -27.25
N LYS A 310 12.22 7.42 -27.92
CA LYS A 310 12.32 8.78 -27.40
C LYS A 310 11.41 8.94 -26.18
N MET A 311 10.14 8.57 -26.31
CA MET A 311 9.18 8.65 -25.20
C MET A 311 9.57 7.76 -24.02
N ARG A 312 10.11 6.55 -24.27
CA ARG A 312 10.66 5.68 -23.22
C ARG A 312 11.77 6.37 -22.42
N LYS A 313 12.71 7.02 -23.12
CA LYS A 313 13.80 7.78 -22.47
C LYS A 313 13.28 8.96 -21.67
N ASP A 314 12.28 9.68 -22.17
CA ASP A 314 11.66 10.80 -21.47
C ASP A 314 10.96 10.33 -20.21
N VAL A 315 10.16 9.26 -20.28
CA VAL A 315 9.48 8.66 -19.13
C VAL A 315 10.48 8.20 -18.06
N LEU A 316 11.56 7.51 -18.46
CA LEU A 316 12.58 7.04 -17.51
C LEU A 316 13.44 8.17 -16.94
N ARG A 317 13.61 9.28 -17.65
CA ARG A 317 14.26 10.49 -17.13
C ARG A 317 13.39 11.14 -16.05
N ASP A 318 12.10 11.31 -16.33
CA ASP A 318 11.18 12.00 -15.45
C ASP A 318 10.81 11.14 -14.21
N LEU A 319 10.85 9.80 -14.34
CA LEU A 319 10.73 8.84 -13.25
C LEU A 319 12.07 8.15 -12.91
N SER A 320 13.15 8.93 -12.81
CA SER A 320 14.52 8.41 -12.65
C SER A 320 14.71 7.54 -11.39
N PHE A 321 13.92 7.74 -10.34
CA PHE A 321 13.90 6.90 -9.13
C PHE A 321 13.32 5.50 -9.38
N MET A 322 12.58 5.31 -10.48
CA MET A 322 12.01 4.02 -10.93
C MET A 322 12.65 3.49 -12.22
N SER A 323 13.92 3.81 -12.47
CA SER A 323 14.64 3.35 -13.67
C SER A 323 14.68 1.82 -13.82
N TYR A 324 14.39 1.08 -12.77
CA TYR A 324 14.26 -0.37 -12.77
C TYR A 324 12.93 -0.88 -13.35
N ALA A 325 11.90 -0.03 -13.46
CA ALA A 325 10.57 -0.44 -13.91
C ALA A 325 10.51 -0.53 -15.44
N PRO A 326 10.04 -1.65 -16.01
CA PRO A 326 9.84 -1.77 -17.44
C PRO A 326 8.73 -0.84 -17.92
N VAL A 327 8.90 -0.29 -19.13
CA VAL A 327 7.94 0.61 -19.78
C VAL A 327 7.24 -0.12 -20.92
N LEU A 328 5.92 -0.24 -20.84
CA LEU A 328 5.06 -0.86 -21.83
C LEU A 328 4.10 0.17 -22.45
N PHE A 329 4.05 0.23 -23.76
CA PHE A 329 3.13 1.09 -24.52
C PHE A 329 1.91 0.30 -24.97
N ILE A 330 0.70 0.72 -24.56
CA ILE A 330 -0.57 0.06 -24.88
C ILE A 330 -1.61 1.02 -25.40
N SER A 331 -2.68 0.46 -25.97
CA SER A 331 -3.96 1.15 -26.11
C SER A 331 -5.04 0.31 -25.44
N ALA A 332 -5.54 0.81 -24.32
CA ALA A 332 -6.67 0.17 -23.62
C ALA A 332 -8.00 0.28 -24.42
N LEU A 333 -8.07 1.15 -25.41
CA LEU A 333 -9.24 1.28 -26.29
C LEU A 333 -9.26 0.20 -27.38
N THR A 334 -8.11 -0.03 -28.03
CA THR A 334 -7.98 -0.95 -29.17
C THR A 334 -7.51 -2.34 -28.79
N GLY A 335 -7.09 -2.55 -27.53
CA GLY A 335 -6.48 -3.81 -27.07
C GLY A 335 -5.02 -4.01 -27.50
N GLN A 336 -4.39 -3.03 -28.12
CA GLN A 336 -3.03 -3.15 -28.62
C GLN A 336 -2.03 -3.45 -27.49
N ARG A 337 -1.27 -4.55 -27.60
CA ARG A 337 -0.23 -5.01 -26.68
C ARG A 337 -0.70 -5.35 -25.26
N THR A 338 -1.98 -5.52 -25.01
CA THR A 338 -2.51 -5.87 -23.69
C THR A 338 -2.14 -7.30 -23.25
N GLU A 339 -1.99 -8.25 -24.20
CA GLU A 339 -1.50 -9.60 -23.86
C GLU A 339 -0.09 -9.58 -23.25
N ARG A 340 0.81 -8.76 -23.80
CA ARG A 340 2.17 -8.62 -23.29
C ARG A 340 2.23 -8.07 -21.85
N LEU A 341 1.16 -7.41 -21.40
CA LEU A 341 1.04 -6.93 -20.02
C LEU A 341 1.07 -8.09 -19.02
N PHE A 342 0.38 -9.20 -19.31
CA PHE A 342 0.34 -10.37 -18.42
C PHE A 342 1.69 -11.08 -18.33
N GLU A 343 2.41 -11.21 -19.46
CA GLU A 343 3.78 -11.75 -19.47
C GLU A 343 4.68 -10.91 -18.56
N LEU A 344 4.55 -9.59 -18.67
CA LEU A 344 5.36 -8.65 -17.89
C LEU A 344 4.98 -8.63 -16.41
N ILE A 345 3.69 -8.77 -16.06
CA ILE A 345 3.23 -8.90 -14.67
C ILE A 345 3.87 -10.13 -14.02
N ASN A 346 3.83 -11.29 -14.69
CA ASN A 346 4.43 -12.52 -14.18
C ASN A 346 5.94 -12.35 -14.01
N PHE A 347 6.62 -11.83 -15.04
CA PHE A 347 8.05 -11.61 -15.00
C PHE A 347 8.47 -10.72 -13.82
N VAL A 348 7.80 -9.58 -13.62
CA VAL A 348 8.13 -8.62 -12.56
C VAL A 348 7.80 -9.21 -11.17
N ASN A 349 6.71 -9.97 -11.04
CA ASN A 349 6.37 -10.67 -9.81
C ASN A 349 7.43 -11.71 -9.44
N ASP A 350 7.91 -12.50 -10.41
CA ASP A 350 8.96 -13.49 -10.21
C ASP A 350 10.31 -12.83 -9.84
N GLN A 351 10.65 -11.69 -10.48
CA GLN A 351 11.83 -10.91 -10.13
C GLN A 351 11.77 -10.43 -8.67
N SER A 352 10.61 -9.99 -8.20
CA SER A 352 10.42 -9.53 -6.82
C SER A 352 10.53 -10.66 -5.79
N ALA A 353 10.14 -11.87 -6.16
CA ALA A 353 10.17 -13.07 -5.32
C ALA A 353 11.50 -13.84 -5.43
N MET A 354 12.43 -13.42 -6.30
CA MET A 354 13.70 -14.11 -6.56
C MET A 354 14.47 -14.37 -5.25
N ARG A 355 14.95 -15.59 -5.07
CA ARG A 355 15.82 -15.97 -3.95
C ARG A 355 17.29 -15.93 -4.41
N ILE A 356 18.10 -15.16 -3.70
CA ILE A 356 19.55 -15.02 -3.95
C ILE A 356 20.29 -15.57 -2.74
N THR A 357 21.23 -16.49 -2.94
CA THR A 357 21.99 -17.05 -1.84
C THR A 357 23.04 -16.06 -1.33
N THR A 358 23.36 -16.15 -0.04
CA THR A 358 24.38 -15.29 0.61
C THR A 358 25.75 -15.41 -0.08
N GLY A 359 26.12 -16.60 -0.54
CA GLY A 359 27.39 -16.81 -1.24
C GLY A 359 27.47 -16.05 -2.55
N MET A 360 26.45 -16.16 -3.42
CA MET A 360 26.40 -15.40 -4.69
C MET A 360 26.43 -13.90 -4.45
N LEU A 361 25.72 -13.43 -3.44
CA LEU A 361 25.63 -12.01 -3.08
C LEU A 361 26.99 -11.47 -2.63
N ASN A 362 27.74 -12.24 -1.82
CA ASN A 362 29.07 -11.81 -1.36
C ASN A 362 30.12 -11.89 -2.47
N ASN A 363 29.99 -12.76 -3.47
CA ASN A 363 30.83 -12.73 -4.66
C ASN A 363 30.62 -11.40 -5.43
N VAL A 364 29.36 -10.98 -5.63
CA VAL A 364 29.05 -9.68 -6.26
C VAL A 364 29.61 -8.52 -5.44
N LEU A 365 29.52 -8.59 -4.11
CA LEU A 365 30.10 -7.58 -3.21
C LEU A 365 31.62 -7.51 -3.33
N ALA A 366 32.31 -8.63 -3.37
CA ALA A 366 33.76 -8.69 -3.53
C ALA A 366 34.20 -8.10 -4.87
N ASP A 367 33.52 -8.48 -5.96
CA ASP A 367 33.80 -7.93 -7.31
C ASP A 367 33.52 -6.41 -7.37
N ALA A 368 32.45 -5.96 -6.75
CA ALA A 368 32.10 -4.53 -6.68
C ALA A 368 33.18 -3.74 -5.92
N GLN A 369 33.64 -4.24 -4.76
CA GLN A 369 34.71 -3.60 -3.98
C GLN A 369 36.06 -3.60 -4.69
N ALA A 370 36.34 -4.63 -5.51
CA ALA A 370 37.55 -4.68 -6.31
C ALA A 370 37.54 -3.65 -7.44
N ARG A 371 36.39 -3.40 -8.08
CA ARG A 371 36.22 -2.41 -9.15
C ARG A 371 36.23 -0.97 -8.65
N VAL A 372 35.44 -0.70 -7.58
CA VAL A 372 35.34 0.61 -6.98
C VAL A 372 35.54 0.46 -5.48
N GLN A 373 36.68 0.97 -5.00
CA GLN A 373 37.00 0.89 -3.58
C GLN A 373 35.99 1.68 -2.72
N PRO A 374 35.60 1.13 -1.54
CA PRO A 374 34.75 1.84 -0.60
C PRO A 374 35.29 3.23 -0.21
N PRO A 375 34.42 4.22 0.01
CA PRO A 375 34.81 5.60 0.28
C PRO A 375 35.64 5.72 1.57
N THR A 376 36.46 6.78 1.60
CA THR A 376 37.23 7.18 2.77
C THR A 376 36.85 8.60 3.14
N ASP A 377 36.51 8.83 4.42
CA ASP A 377 36.25 10.15 4.95
C ASP A 377 37.16 10.42 6.17
N LYS A 378 37.81 11.59 6.18
CA LYS A 378 38.74 12.05 7.25
C LYS A 378 39.75 10.98 7.65
N GLY A 379 40.33 10.25 6.69
CA GLY A 379 41.30 9.17 6.94
C GLY A 379 40.71 7.85 7.43
N ARG A 380 39.39 7.77 7.66
CA ARG A 380 38.69 6.54 8.02
C ARG A 380 38.06 5.90 6.79
N ARG A 381 38.48 4.68 6.45
CA ARG A 381 37.98 3.94 5.32
C ARG A 381 36.75 3.11 5.67
N LEU A 382 35.71 3.15 4.83
CA LEU A 382 34.59 2.22 4.92
C LEU A 382 35.08 0.79 4.66
N LYS A 383 34.75 -0.13 5.58
CA LYS A 383 34.97 -1.57 5.41
C LYS A 383 33.61 -2.25 5.41
N ILE A 384 33.28 -2.93 4.33
CA ILE A 384 32.08 -3.75 4.22
C ILE A 384 32.51 -5.20 4.43
N TYR A 385 31.90 -5.87 5.39
CA TYR A 385 32.29 -7.21 5.80
C TYR A 385 31.59 -8.29 4.99
N TYR A 386 30.27 -8.20 4.91
CA TYR A 386 29.44 -9.11 4.15
C TYR A 386 28.05 -8.50 3.91
N MET A 387 27.28 -9.12 3.03
CA MET A 387 25.91 -8.76 2.71
C MET A 387 25.04 -10.01 2.75
N THR A 388 23.82 -9.88 3.26
CA THR A 388 22.82 -10.95 3.28
C THR A 388 21.50 -10.46 2.76
N LYS A 389 20.66 -11.38 2.25
CA LYS A 389 19.28 -11.08 1.84
C LYS A 389 18.34 -11.55 2.94
N THR A 390 17.49 -10.62 3.43
CA THR A 390 16.57 -10.86 4.54
C THR A 390 15.12 -10.90 4.14
N GLY A 391 14.77 -10.40 2.94
CA GLY A 391 13.38 -10.32 2.49
C GLY A 391 13.19 -10.55 1.00
N VAL A 392 11.94 -10.85 0.65
CA VAL A 392 11.39 -10.90 -0.71
C VAL A 392 10.16 -10.01 -0.76
N LYS A 393 9.83 -9.50 -1.97
CA LYS A 393 8.66 -8.64 -2.19
C LYS A 393 8.56 -7.43 -1.25
N PRO A 394 9.55 -6.51 -1.23
CA PRO A 394 10.68 -6.37 -2.14
C PRO A 394 11.94 -7.12 -1.67
N PRO A 395 12.92 -7.33 -2.58
CA PRO A 395 14.25 -7.79 -2.21
C PRO A 395 14.90 -6.84 -1.20
N CYS A 396 15.21 -7.35 -0.01
CA CYS A 396 15.84 -6.59 1.06
C CYS A 396 17.23 -7.16 1.35
N PHE A 397 18.24 -6.30 1.31
CA PHE A 397 19.64 -6.66 1.54
C PHE A 397 20.17 -5.92 2.78
N VAL A 398 20.79 -6.66 3.70
CA VAL A 398 21.47 -6.07 4.85
C VAL A 398 22.97 -6.11 4.59
N VAL A 399 23.60 -4.95 4.66
CA VAL A 399 25.03 -4.76 4.47
C VAL A 399 25.68 -4.45 5.80
N PHE A 400 26.61 -5.30 6.23
CA PHE A 400 27.34 -5.11 7.48
C PHE A 400 28.69 -4.41 7.23
N CYS A 401 28.90 -3.28 7.91
CA CYS A 401 30.08 -2.45 7.76
C CYS A 401 30.69 -2.04 9.13
N ASN A 402 31.82 -1.33 9.07
CA ASN A 402 32.49 -0.81 10.27
C ASN A 402 31.90 0.49 10.78
N SER A 403 31.25 1.28 9.92
CA SER A 403 30.60 2.55 10.29
C SER A 403 29.53 2.90 9.27
N ARG A 404 28.30 3.17 9.76
CA ARG A 404 27.17 3.59 8.96
C ARG A 404 27.39 4.99 8.37
N GLU A 405 28.01 5.88 9.12
CA GLU A 405 28.29 7.27 8.68
C GLU A 405 29.16 7.35 7.44
N LEU A 406 30.08 6.38 7.27
CA LEU A 406 30.96 6.31 6.09
C LEU A 406 30.26 5.75 4.86
N PHE A 407 29.05 5.19 5.00
CA PHE A 407 28.32 4.56 3.91
C PHE A 407 27.54 5.61 3.12
N HIS A 408 28.23 6.31 2.22
CA HIS A 408 27.63 7.38 1.42
C HIS A 408 26.59 6.81 0.43
N PHE A 409 25.51 7.55 0.20
CA PHE A 409 24.39 7.13 -0.68
C PHE A 409 24.85 6.78 -2.12
N SER A 410 25.89 7.44 -2.63
CA SER A 410 26.44 7.15 -3.97
C SER A 410 27.03 5.74 -4.06
N TYR A 411 27.68 5.28 -2.97
CA TYR A 411 28.22 3.93 -2.92
C TYR A 411 27.12 2.88 -2.74
N GLN A 412 26.08 3.19 -1.97
CA GLN A 412 24.88 2.37 -1.90
C GLN A 412 24.26 2.18 -3.27
N ARG A 413 24.06 3.26 -4.02
CA ARG A 413 23.50 3.23 -5.38
C ARG A 413 24.41 2.44 -6.36
N TYR A 414 25.72 2.55 -6.19
CA TYR A 414 26.67 1.76 -6.96
C TYR A 414 26.48 0.25 -6.68
N LEU A 415 26.38 -0.17 -5.42
CA LEU A 415 26.15 -1.57 -5.05
C LEU A 415 24.81 -2.08 -5.57
N GLU A 416 23.74 -1.30 -5.47
CA GLU A 416 22.44 -1.63 -6.05
C GLU A 416 22.55 -1.89 -7.56
N ASN A 417 23.27 -1.04 -8.28
CA ASN A 417 23.51 -1.23 -9.72
C ASN A 417 24.30 -2.50 -10.03
N GLN A 418 25.30 -2.86 -9.19
CA GLN A 418 26.05 -4.12 -9.37
C GLN A 418 25.17 -5.34 -9.10
N ILE A 419 24.32 -5.31 -8.10
CA ILE A 419 23.32 -6.36 -7.79
C ILE A 419 22.38 -6.52 -8.98
N ARG A 420 21.84 -5.42 -9.52
CA ARG A 420 20.95 -5.45 -10.71
C ARG A 420 21.66 -5.97 -11.95
N ALA A 421 22.91 -5.60 -12.16
CA ALA A 421 23.67 -6.06 -13.32
C ALA A 421 23.86 -7.60 -13.35
N VAL A 422 23.92 -8.23 -12.16
CA VAL A 422 24.13 -9.68 -12.04
C VAL A 422 22.80 -10.45 -11.95
N PHE A 423 21.84 -9.95 -11.17
CA PHE A 423 20.62 -10.69 -10.86
C PHE A 423 19.38 -10.18 -11.62
N GLY A 424 19.47 -9.08 -12.35
CA GLY A 424 18.34 -8.44 -13.02
C GLY A 424 17.52 -7.60 -12.03
N LEU A 425 16.59 -8.22 -11.31
CA LEU A 425 15.65 -7.57 -10.38
C LEU A 425 14.89 -6.43 -11.09
N GLU A 426 14.55 -6.63 -12.37
CA GLU A 426 13.78 -5.68 -13.15
C GLU A 426 12.34 -5.59 -12.64
N GLY A 427 11.79 -4.40 -12.62
CA GLY A 427 10.44 -4.14 -12.14
C GLY A 427 10.29 -4.10 -10.62
N THR A 428 11.34 -4.36 -9.83
CA THR A 428 11.24 -4.35 -8.37
C THR A 428 12.26 -3.40 -7.74
N PRO A 429 11.86 -2.58 -6.75
CA PRO A 429 12.82 -1.78 -5.99
C PRO A 429 13.68 -2.68 -5.10
N ILE A 430 14.89 -2.23 -4.82
CA ILE A 430 15.82 -2.87 -3.88
C ILE A 430 15.78 -2.06 -2.58
N ARG A 431 15.59 -2.73 -1.45
CA ARG A 431 15.83 -2.14 -0.13
C ARG A 431 17.20 -2.55 0.37
N MET A 432 18.02 -1.58 0.75
CA MET A 432 19.35 -1.83 1.32
C MET A 432 19.43 -1.22 2.71
N VAL A 433 19.64 -2.06 3.71
CA VAL A 433 19.77 -1.67 5.12
C VAL A 433 21.26 -1.78 5.50
N ILE A 434 21.81 -0.68 6.00
CA ILE A 434 23.21 -0.64 6.43
C ILE A 434 23.26 -0.84 7.95
N ARG A 435 23.99 -1.87 8.40
CA ARG A 435 24.19 -2.15 9.82
C ARG A 435 25.68 -2.07 10.20
N GLN A 436 25.95 -1.46 11.34
CA GLN A 436 27.28 -1.48 11.91
C GLN A 436 27.52 -2.76 12.70
N LYS A 437 28.68 -3.41 12.51
CA LYS A 437 29.02 -4.63 13.25
C LYS A 437 29.16 -4.32 14.74
N GLY A 438 28.34 -5.00 15.57
CA GLY A 438 28.31 -4.81 17.02
C GLY A 438 27.14 -3.99 17.56
N GLU A 439 26.27 -3.43 16.71
CA GLU A 439 24.96 -2.92 17.14
C GLU A 439 24.08 -4.14 17.50
N GLN A 440 23.68 -4.23 18.78
CA GLN A 440 22.66 -5.17 19.25
C GLN A 440 21.29 -4.66 18.81
N GLU A 441 20.38 -5.60 18.52
CA GLU A 441 18.98 -5.34 18.16
C GLU A 441 18.21 -4.55 19.23
#